data_74d55912704be72041f54e0db3b330db
#
_entry.id   74d55912704be72041f54e0db3b330db
#
_cell.length_a   1.000
_cell.length_b   1.000
_cell.length_c   1.000
_cell.angle_alpha   90.00
_cell.angle_beta   90.00
_cell.angle_gamma   90.00
#
_symmetry.space_group_name_H-M   'P 1'
#
loop_
_entity.id
_entity.type
_entity.pdbx_description
1 polymer ?
#
loop_
_entity_poly.entity_id
_entity_poly.type
_entity_poly.pdbx_seq_one_letter_code
_entity_poly.pdbx_strand_id
1 'polypeptide(L)'
;MVSKNEFKNLDKFNKMKKIAWFTEGGFRGKVHRQTPNMKTPLDWMAVMEADHFNLGDNLNGGNYDLGIMVIPKENPQRANVNNIKKYCTKVAIMQEGPFWLFQDYSLEKQISYFNNLTQADIIFVHNEQDKRYYKGLTNHKDVRILPSVMIEDPIKNIIKPSERSGIMIGGNMVSWYGGFDSFILASSVTDEIYSPSMGRRQEGEPELGISQLPYMQWDQWITELSKRKIGIHMMRTHAAGTFAMNCS
;
A
#
# COMPACT_ATOMS: atom_id res chain seq x y z
N MET A 1 -11.95 15.19 7.33
CA MET A 1 -11.05 16.30 7.75
C MET A 1 -10.15 15.80 8.85
N VAL A 2 -8.87 15.66 8.54
CA VAL A 2 -7.83 15.27 9.52
C VAL A 2 -7.65 16.44 10.50
N SER A 3 -7.73 16.19 11.80
CA SER A 3 -7.67 17.24 12.81
C SER A 3 -6.27 17.87 12.92
N LYS A 4 -6.18 19.16 13.30
CA LYS A 4 -4.90 19.87 13.53
C LYS A 4 -3.96 19.15 14.53
N ASN A 5 -4.48 18.26 15.38
CA ASN A 5 -3.67 17.47 16.32
C ASN A 5 -2.97 16.26 15.67
N GLU A 6 -3.51 15.75 14.57
CA GLU A 6 -2.85 14.67 13.82
C GLU A 6 -1.67 15.21 12.99
N PHE A 7 -1.75 16.46 12.51
CA PHE A 7 -0.61 17.16 11.90
C PHE A 7 0.54 17.43 12.89
N LYS A 8 0.26 17.70 14.17
CA LYS A 8 1.32 17.86 15.20
C LYS A 8 2.11 16.59 15.48
N ASN A 9 1.56 15.41 15.17
CA ASN A 9 2.32 14.17 15.23
C ASN A 9 3.25 13.98 14.02
N LEU A 10 2.91 14.53 12.85
CA LEU A 10 3.82 14.61 11.70
C LEU A 10 5.02 15.52 11.96
N ASP A 11 4.82 16.64 12.68
CA ASP A 11 5.93 17.53 13.09
C ASP A 11 6.94 16.86 14.06
N LYS A 12 6.50 15.87 14.83
CA LYS A 12 7.43 15.05 15.63
C LYS A 12 8.30 14.12 14.77
N PHE A 13 7.81 13.71 13.61
CA PHE A 13 8.61 12.97 12.62
C PHE A 13 9.60 13.87 11.88
N ASN A 14 9.33 15.18 11.72
CA ASN A 14 10.26 16.15 11.14
C ASN A 14 11.57 16.34 11.92
N LYS A 15 11.70 15.75 13.11
CA LYS A 15 12.99 15.65 13.83
C LYS A 15 13.82 14.43 13.42
N MET A 16 13.27 13.47 12.67
CA MET A 16 14.00 12.33 12.16
C MET A 16 14.70 12.73 10.85
N LYS A 17 16.02 12.78 10.89
CA LYS A 17 16.84 13.29 9.77
C LYS A 17 17.06 12.28 8.66
N LYS A 18 16.91 10.97 8.92
CA LYS A 18 17.15 9.90 7.97
C LYS A 18 16.16 8.74 8.13
N ILE A 19 15.37 8.48 7.10
CA ILE A 19 14.41 7.38 7.07
C ILE A 19 14.75 6.45 5.91
N ALA A 20 14.77 5.14 6.18
CA ALA A 20 14.94 4.10 5.18
C ALA A 20 13.68 3.24 5.08
N TRP A 21 13.26 2.91 3.86
CA TRP A 21 12.21 1.93 3.61
C TRP A 21 12.79 0.68 2.97
N PHE A 22 12.29 -0.46 3.43
CA PHE A 22 12.70 -1.78 2.95
C PHE A 22 11.47 -2.50 2.41
N THR A 23 11.47 -2.81 1.12
CA THR A 23 10.37 -3.52 0.46
C THR A 23 10.88 -4.72 -0.33
N GLU A 24 9.97 -5.50 -0.89
CA GLU A 24 10.28 -6.72 -1.62
C GLU A 24 11.13 -6.48 -2.88
N GLY A 25 10.98 -5.33 -3.53
CA GLY A 25 11.71 -4.97 -4.74
C GLY A 25 11.25 -3.67 -5.34
N GLY A 26 11.87 -3.29 -6.46
CA GLY A 26 11.50 -2.12 -7.24
C GLY A 26 12.57 -1.03 -7.23
N PHE A 27 12.16 0.21 -7.07
CA PHE A 27 13.04 1.38 -7.08
C PHE A 27 14.04 1.34 -5.91
N ARG A 28 15.24 1.87 -6.14
CA ARG A 28 16.27 2.05 -5.10
C ARG A 28 16.74 3.48 -5.05
N GLY A 29 17.07 3.95 -3.84
CA GLY A 29 17.56 5.30 -3.60
C GLY A 29 16.48 6.25 -3.11
N LYS A 30 16.72 7.55 -3.22
CA LYS A 30 15.84 8.59 -2.70
C LYS A 30 14.53 8.66 -3.50
N VAL A 31 13.40 8.61 -2.80
CA VAL A 31 12.09 8.78 -3.41
C VAL A 31 11.64 10.23 -3.26
N HIS A 32 11.29 10.86 -4.37
CA HIS A 32 10.81 12.24 -4.44
C HIS A 32 9.38 12.28 -4.95
N ARG A 33 8.70 13.43 -4.76
CA ARG A 33 7.32 13.64 -5.23
C ARG A 33 7.17 13.51 -6.75
N GLN A 34 8.25 13.69 -7.51
CA GLN A 34 8.29 13.51 -8.96
C GLN A 34 8.81 12.12 -9.38
N THR A 35 9.03 11.21 -8.44
CA THR A 35 9.42 9.83 -8.78
C THR A 35 8.36 9.18 -9.66
N PRO A 36 8.73 8.61 -10.82
CA PRO A 36 7.77 7.98 -11.72
C PRO A 36 7.03 6.82 -11.04
N ASN A 37 5.83 6.54 -11.55
CA ASN A 37 5.04 5.39 -11.14
C ASN A 37 4.75 5.36 -9.63
N MET A 38 4.27 6.48 -9.11
CA MET A 38 3.91 6.63 -7.71
C MET A 38 2.79 5.66 -7.32
N LYS A 39 3.18 4.59 -6.66
CA LYS A 39 2.28 3.58 -6.07
C LYS A 39 2.54 3.52 -4.58
N THR A 40 1.55 3.09 -3.83
CA THR A 40 1.80 2.72 -2.44
C THR A 40 2.85 1.59 -2.39
N PRO A 41 3.94 1.69 -1.62
CA PRO A 41 4.22 2.67 -0.56
C PRO A 41 5.06 3.89 -0.98
N LEU A 42 5.26 4.15 -2.27
CA LEU A 42 6.13 5.25 -2.74
C LEU A 42 5.63 6.62 -2.29
N ASP A 43 4.31 6.81 -2.17
CA ASP A 43 3.74 8.06 -1.66
C ASP A 43 4.23 8.38 -0.24
N TRP A 44 4.25 7.38 0.66
CA TRP A 44 4.81 7.57 2.00
C TRP A 44 6.30 7.89 1.96
N MET A 45 7.06 7.19 1.13
CA MET A 45 8.50 7.43 0.99
C MET A 45 8.78 8.85 0.50
N ALA A 46 8.00 9.33 -0.47
CA ALA A 46 8.15 10.66 -1.02
C ALA A 46 7.78 11.76 0.00
N VAL A 47 6.72 11.56 0.78
CA VAL A 47 6.32 12.50 1.85
C VAL A 47 7.37 12.55 2.96
N MET A 48 7.99 11.42 3.27
CA MET A 48 9.04 11.30 4.30
C MET A 48 10.44 11.63 3.77
N GLU A 49 10.59 11.88 2.48
CA GLU A 49 11.87 12.04 1.81
C GLU A 49 12.85 10.89 2.10
N ALA A 50 12.31 9.68 2.12
CA ALA A 50 13.02 8.49 2.55
C ALA A 50 13.88 7.87 1.44
N ASP A 51 14.91 7.13 1.85
CA ASP A 51 15.66 6.26 0.98
C ASP A 51 14.98 4.89 0.87
N HIS A 52 14.93 4.32 -0.32
CA HIS A 52 14.33 3.01 -0.59
C HIS A 52 15.39 1.95 -0.86
N PHE A 53 15.24 0.81 -0.23
CA PHE A 53 16.07 -0.37 -0.37
C PHE A 53 15.21 -1.63 -0.56
N ASN A 54 15.76 -2.63 -1.23
CA ASN A 54 15.12 -3.94 -1.26
C ASN A 54 15.48 -4.73 0.00
N LEU A 55 14.59 -5.62 0.41
CA LEU A 55 14.87 -6.57 1.47
C LEU A 55 16.09 -7.43 1.10
N GLY A 56 17.07 -7.47 2.00
CA GLY A 56 18.34 -8.16 1.78
C GLY A 56 19.47 -7.30 1.21
N ASP A 57 19.21 -6.04 0.85
CA ASP A 57 20.28 -5.12 0.46
C ASP A 57 21.23 -4.85 1.65
N ASN A 58 22.53 -4.86 1.37
CA ASN A 58 23.55 -4.41 2.31
C ASN A 58 23.68 -2.88 2.22
N LEU A 59 23.43 -2.22 3.33
CA LEU A 59 23.62 -0.77 3.43
C LEU A 59 25.05 -0.46 3.84
N ASN A 60 25.90 -0.15 2.89
CA ASN A 60 27.26 0.26 3.16
C ASN A 60 27.26 1.60 3.94
N GLY A 61 27.38 1.53 5.28
CA GLY A 61 27.64 2.71 6.12
C GLY A 61 26.46 3.63 6.41
N GLY A 62 25.21 3.22 6.17
CA GLY A 62 24.04 4.03 6.48
C GLY A 62 23.61 3.93 7.94
N ASN A 63 23.66 5.02 8.70
CA ASN A 63 22.95 5.13 9.97
C ASN A 63 21.64 5.88 9.73
N TYR A 64 20.53 5.19 9.91
CA TYR A 64 19.17 5.75 9.80
C TYR A 64 18.54 5.87 11.18
N ASP A 65 17.75 6.93 11.37
CA ASP A 65 17.00 7.11 12.62
C ASP A 65 15.82 6.12 12.69
N LEU A 66 15.21 5.83 11.53
CA LEU A 66 14.07 4.92 11.41
C LEU A 66 14.20 4.07 10.14
N GLY A 67 14.13 2.76 10.29
CA GLY A 67 13.89 1.82 9.20
C GLY A 67 12.44 1.38 9.19
N ILE A 68 11.75 1.45 8.04
CA ILE A 68 10.38 0.98 7.88
C ILE A 68 10.41 -0.22 6.94
N MET A 69 10.05 -1.39 7.46
CA MET A 69 10.02 -2.64 6.71
C MET A 69 8.60 -3.01 6.34
N VAL A 70 8.33 -3.16 5.05
CA VAL A 70 7.08 -3.73 4.55
C VAL A 70 7.23 -5.23 4.45
N ILE A 71 6.36 -5.97 5.15
CA ILE A 71 6.38 -7.44 5.11
C ILE A 71 5.77 -7.91 3.79
N PRO A 72 6.50 -8.69 2.97
CA PRO A 72 5.97 -9.25 1.74
C PRO A 72 4.82 -10.21 2.00
N LYS A 73 3.74 -10.09 1.22
CA LYS A 73 2.57 -10.99 1.33
C LYS A 73 2.91 -12.44 0.95
N GLU A 74 3.65 -12.62 -0.12
CA GLU A 74 3.92 -13.95 -0.68
C GLU A 74 5.06 -14.64 0.05
N ASN A 75 6.03 -13.87 0.52
CA ASN A 75 7.22 -14.41 1.17
C ASN A 75 7.63 -13.62 2.42
N PRO A 76 6.85 -13.69 3.51
CA PRO A 76 7.11 -12.96 4.74
C PRO A 76 8.45 -13.34 5.42
N GLN A 77 9.02 -14.51 5.09
CA GLN A 77 10.32 -14.96 5.60
C GLN A 77 11.49 -14.12 5.10
N ARG A 78 11.32 -13.37 3.99
CA ARG A 78 12.34 -12.40 3.54
C ARG A 78 12.49 -11.20 4.49
N ALA A 79 11.46 -10.91 5.27
CA ALA A 79 11.52 -9.87 6.29
C ALA A 79 12.39 -10.33 7.47
N ASN A 80 13.32 -9.49 7.90
CA ASN A 80 14.17 -9.75 9.06
C ASN A 80 14.50 -8.43 9.77
N VAL A 81 13.81 -8.17 10.88
CA VAL A 81 13.99 -6.97 11.70
C VAL A 81 15.44 -6.84 12.20
N ASN A 82 16.06 -7.94 12.61
CA ASN A 82 17.43 -7.91 13.16
C ASN A 82 18.47 -7.47 12.10
N ASN A 83 18.24 -7.80 10.84
CA ASN A 83 19.13 -7.31 9.79
C ASN A 83 19.00 -5.80 9.61
N ILE A 84 17.81 -5.24 9.72
CA ILE A 84 17.56 -3.80 9.58
C ILE A 84 18.07 -3.03 10.80
N LYS A 85 17.96 -3.61 12.01
CA LYS A 85 18.51 -3.02 13.25
C LYS A 85 20.02 -2.77 13.22
N LYS A 86 20.75 -3.41 12.30
CA LYS A 86 22.17 -3.12 12.10
C LYS A 86 22.44 -1.73 11.52
N TYR A 87 21.45 -1.15 10.86
CA TYR A 87 21.55 0.11 10.10
C TYR A 87 20.64 1.21 10.61
N CYS A 88 19.66 0.87 11.46
CA CYS A 88 18.61 1.77 11.91
C CYS A 88 18.53 1.79 13.42
N THR A 89 18.42 2.98 14.01
CA THR A 89 18.23 3.17 15.46
C THR A 89 16.93 2.58 15.95
N LYS A 90 15.86 2.73 15.14
CA LYS A 90 14.55 2.11 15.37
C LYS A 90 14.07 1.42 14.12
N VAL A 91 13.30 0.35 14.30
CA VAL A 91 12.68 -0.38 13.21
C VAL A 91 11.18 -0.41 13.40
N ALA A 92 10.48 0.12 12.41
CA ALA A 92 9.04 -0.05 12.25
C ALA A 92 8.75 -1.16 11.25
N ILE A 93 7.63 -1.84 11.43
CA ILE A 93 7.17 -2.88 10.53
C ILE A 93 5.74 -2.56 10.07
N MET A 94 5.43 -2.90 8.85
CA MET A 94 4.11 -2.72 8.28
C MET A 94 3.77 -3.92 7.38
N GLN A 95 2.56 -4.42 7.48
CA GLN A 95 2.04 -5.39 6.53
C GLN A 95 1.44 -4.67 5.33
N GLU A 96 1.77 -5.12 4.14
CA GLU A 96 1.11 -4.71 2.91
C GLU A 96 -0.17 -5.53 2.71
N GLY A 97 -1.29 -5.05 3.10
CA GLY A 97 -2.58 -5.73 2.96
C GLY A 97 -3.29 -5.95 4.29
N PRO A 98 -4.46 -6.58 4.28
CA PRO A 98 -5.27 -6.76 5.48
C PRO A 98 -4.61 -7.73 6.47
N PHE A 99 -4.83 -7.49 7.76
CA PHE A 99 -4.24 -8.29 8.83
C PHE A 99 -4.57 -9.79 8.75
N TRP A 100 -5.76 -10.14 8.28
CA TRP A 100 -6.21 -11.52 8.21
C TRP A 100 -5.46 -12.37 7.16
N LEU A 101 -4.75 -11.77 6.21
CA LEU A 101 -3.85 -12.52 5.31
C LEU A 101 -2.77 -13.31 6.07
N PHE A 102 -2.38 -12.83 7.23
CA PHE A 102 -1.45 -13.53 8.11
C PHE A 102 -1.96 -14.93 8.50
N GLN A 103 -3.27 -15.11 8.65
CA GLN A 103 -3.90 -16.38 9.04
C GLN A 103 -3.86 -17.43 7.93
N ASP A 104 -3.72 -17.00 6.68
CA ASP A 104 -3.64 -17.90 5.52
C ASP A 104 -2.21 -18.43 5.27
N TYR A 105 -1.23 -17.96 6.03
CA TYR A 105 0.14 -18.44 5.91
C TYR A 105 0.33 -19.83 6.52
N SER A 106 1.29 -20.61 5.97
CA SER A 106 1.76 -21.82 6.67
C SER A 106 2.28 -21.47 8.08
N LEU A 107 2.23 -22.45 8.99
CA LEU A 107 2.66 -22.22 10.37
C LEU A 107 4.09 -21.65 10.48
N GLU A 108 5.01 -22.14 9.65
CA GLU A 108 6.38 -21.61 9.59
C GLU A 108 6.42 -20.12 9.22
N LYS A 109 5.64 -19.72 8.21
CA LYS A 109 5.51 -18.31 7.80
C LYS A 109 4.86 -17.47 8.89
N GLN A 110 3.83 -18.00 9.58
CA GLN A 110 3.19 -17.33 10.71
C GLN A 110 4.17 -17.09 11.85
N ILE A 111 4.99 -18.08 12.21
CA ILE A 111 6.04 -17.95 13.25
C ILE A 111 7.05 -16.88 12.85
N SER A 112 7.55 -16.91 11.63
CA SER A 112 8.51 -15.91 11.13
C SER A 112 7.90 -14.50 11.15
N TYR A 113 6.67 -14.36 10.70
CA TYR A 113 5.93 -13.11 10.70
C TYR A 113 5.77 -12.55 12.13
N PHE A 114 5.28 -13.38 13.05
CA PHE A 114 5.08 -13.02 14.44
C PHE A 114 6.37 -12.60 15.13
N ASN A 115 7.46 -13.33 14.90
CA ASN A 115 8.78 -13.00 15.43
C ASN A 115 9.25 -11.61 14.95
N ASN A 116 9.01 -11.26 13.70
CA ASN A 116 9.34 -9.93 13.20
C ASN A 116 8.47 -8.84 13.86
N LEU A 117 7.17 -9.09 14.03
CA LEU A 117 6.28 -8.15 14.73
C LEU A 117 6.73 -7.86 16.15
N THR A 118 7.10 -8.90 16.91
CA THR A 118 7.51 -8.76 18.32
C THR A 118 8.89 -8.13 18.49
N GLN A 119 9.76 -8.23 17.49
CA GLN A 119 11.10 -7.65 17.49
C GLN A 119 11.15 -6.19 17.03
N ALA A 120 10.11 -5.72 16.33
CA ALA A 120 10.03 -4.34 15.87
C ALA A 120 9.80 -3.37 17.05
N ASP A 121 10.29 -2.14 16.90
CA ASP A 121 10.05 -1.08 17.88
C ASP A 121 8.67 -0.44 17.70
N ILE A 122 8.17 -0.42 16.46
CA ILE A 122 6.90 0.18 16.08
C ILE A 122 6.18 -0.75 15.09
N ILE A 123 4.87 -0.86 15.20
CA ILE A 123 4.02 -1.50 14.19
C ILE A 123 3.15 -0.42 13.57
N PHE A 124 3.28 -0.22 12.25
CA PHE A 124 2.39 0.63 11.48
C PHE A 124 1.23 -0.18 10.91
N VAL A 125 0.04 0.39 11.02
CA VAL A 125 -1.22 -0.17 10.52
C VAL A 125 -2.02 0.90 9.80
N HIS A 126 -3.09 0.51 9.09
CA HIS A 126 -3.83 1.46 8.23
C HIS A 126 -5.12 1.99 8.85
N ASN A 127 -5.62 1.36 9.92
CA ASN A 127 -6.90 1.71 10.53
C ASN A 127 -6.97 1.27 12.01
N GLU A 128 -8.02 1.70 12.71
CA GLU A 128 -8.20 1.39 14.14
C GLU A 128 -8.51 -0.09 14.41
N GLN A 129 -9.13 -0.81 13.47
CA GLN A 129 -9.38 -2.24 13.61
C GLN A 129 -8.07 -3.02 13.62
N ASP A 130 -7.20 -2.76 12.65
CA ASP A 130 -5.88 -3.38 12.58
C ASP A 130 -5.05 -3.03 13.82
N LYS A 131 -5.12 -1.77 14.30
CA LYS A 131 -4.41 -1.35 15.50
C LYS A 131 -4.82 -2.16 16.72
N ARG A 132 -6.11 -2.40 16.90
CA ARG A 132 -6.63 -3.24 18.01
C ARG A 132 -6.14 -4.67 17.86
N TYR A 133 -6.20 -5.22 16.65
CA TYR A 133 -5.76 -6.57 16.35
C TYR A 133 -4.27 -6.76 16.68
N TYR A 134 -3.39 -5.91 16.14
CA TYR A 134 -1.96 -6.04 16.37
C TYR A 134 -1.55 -5.76 17.82
N LYS A 135 -2.22 -4.86 18.51
CA LYS A 135 -2.03 -4.68 19.95
C LYS A 135 -2.37 -5.94 20.74
N GLY A 136 -3.49 -6.59 20.44
CA GLY A 136 -3.91 -7.82 21.09
C GLY A 136 -2.98 -9.00 20.77
N LEU A 137 -2.61 -9.16 19.49
CA LEU A 137 -1.77 -10.26 19.02
C LEU A 137 -0.36 -10.22 19.62
N THR A 138 0.25 -9.05 19.69
CA THR A 138 1.68 -8.91 20.05
C THR A 138 1.90 -8.40 21.47
N ASN A 139 0.85 -7.97 22.16
CA ASN A 139 0.95 -7.16 23.36
C ASN A 139 1.91 -5.96 23.18
N HIS A 140 2.02 -5.47 21.96
CA HIS A 140 2.95 -4.42 21.57
C HIS A 140 2.36 -3.05 21.91
N LYS A 141 3.12 -2.25 22.68
CA LYS A 141 2.63 -0.97 23.17
C LYS A 141 2.60 0.12 22.09
N ASP A 142 3.51 0.07 21.12
CA ASP A 142 3.68 1.11 20.10
C ASP A 142 3.14 0.67 18.74
N VAL A 143 1.81 0.58 18.64
CA VAL A 143 1.09 0.37 17.37
C VAL A 143 0.46 1.68 16.94
N ARG A 144 0.84 2.17 15.76
CA ARG A 144 0.43 3.48 15.23
C ARG A 144 -0.29 3.34 13.90
N ILE A 145 -1.27 4.21 13.67
CA ILE A 145 -1.90 4.32 12.37
C ILE A 145 -1.01 5.16 11.46
N LEU A 146 -0.68 4.61 10.29
CA LEU A 146 -0.08 5.33 9.18
C LEU A 146 -1.16 5.47 8.11
N PRO A 147 -1.78 6.65 7.96
CA PRO A 147 -2.84 6.85 7.00
C PRO A 147 -2.30 6.72 5.57
N SER A 148 -3.12 6.22 4.66
CA SER A 148 -2.78 6.28 3.24
C SER A 148 -2.65 7.73 2.80
N VAL A 149 -1.68 7.99 1.95
CA VAL A 149 -1.43 9.31 1.36
C VAL A 149 -1.43 9.18 -0.15
N MET A 150 -1.71 10.28 -0.83
CA MET A 150 -1.59 10.41 -2.27
C MET A 150 -0.86 11.72 -2.58
N ILE A 151 0.07 11.68 -3.51
CA ILE A 151 0.77 12.87 -3.99
C ILE A 151 0.03 13.43 -5.19
N GLU A 152 -0.51 14.63 -5.06
CA GLU A 152 -1.31 15.28 -6.10
C GLU A 152 -0.47 15.89 -7.23
N ASP A 153 0.80 16.21 -6.97
CA ASP A 153 1.63 16.95 -7.92
C ASP A 153 1.68 16.31 -9.32
N PRO A 154 1.81 14.98 -9.49
CA PRO A 154 1.81 14.36 -10.81
C PRO A 154 0.45 14.43 -11.52
N ILE A 155 -0.67 14.54 -10.79
CA ILE A 155 -2.01 14.52 -11.39
C ILE A 155 -2.57 15.91 -11.70
N LYS A 156 -1.96 16.98 -11.21
CA LYS A 156 -2.40 18.36 -11.46
C LYS A 156 -2.45 18.72 -12.93
N ASN A 157 -1.64 18.07 -13.75
CA ASN A 157 -1.55 18.31 -15.19
C ASN A 157 -2.41 17.36 -16.03
N ILE A 158 -3.14 16.43 -15.42
CA ILE A 158 -4.01 15.51 -16.14
C ILE A 158 -5.25 16.28 -16.61
N ILE A 159 -5.45 16.29 -17.93
CA ILE A 159 -6.61 16.91 -18.55
C ILE A 159 -7.85 16.07 -18.20
N LYS A 160 -8.78 16.67 -17.47
CA LYS A 160 -10.07 16.03 -17.19
C LYS A 160 -10.89 15.99 -18.45
N PRO A 161 -11.40 14.83 -18.89
CA PRO A 161 -12.27 14.74 -20.05
C PRO A 161 -13.59 15.49 -19.79
N SER A 162 -14.15 16.08 -20.83
CA SER A 162 -15.45 16.78 -20.77
C SER A 162 -16.61 15.81 -20.49
N GLU A 163 -16.49 14.59 -20.98
CA GLU A 163 -17.48 13.54 -20.79
C GLU A 163 -16.82 12.34 -20.13
N ARG A 164 -17.54 11.72 -19.20
CA ARG A 164 -17.12 10.52 -18.49
C ARG A 164 -18.18 9.44 -18.66
N SER A 165 -17.74 8.20 -18.87
CA SER A 165 -18.65 7.06 -19.00
C SER A 165 -18.15 5.85 -18.22
N GLY A 166 -19.03 4.89 -18.01
CA GLY A 166 -18.73 3.60 -17.42
C GLY A 166 -18.24 3.63 -15.97
N ILE A 167 -17.97 2.44 -15.49
CA ILE A 167 -17.53 2.18 -14.12
C ILE A 167 -16.16 1.53 -14.14
N MET A 168 -15.23 2.05 -13.32
CA MET A 168 -13.97 1.38 -13.01
C MET A 168 -14.13 0.58 -11.72
N ILE A 169 -13.88 -0.73 -11.76
CA ILE A 169 -13.80 -1.53 -10.54
C ILE A 169 -12.40 -1.43 -9.93
N GLY A 170 -12.33 -1.29 -8.62
CA GLY A 170 -11.08 -1.25 -7.88
C GLY A 170 -10.54 -2.65 -7.63
N GLY A 171 -9.22 -2.80 -7.73
CA GLY A 171 -8.55 -4.06 -7.50
C GLY A 171 -8.70 -5.07 -8.65
N ASN A 172 -8.06 -6.20 -8.48
CA ASN A 172 -8.19 -7.35 -9.37
C ASN A 172 -9.15 -8.41 -8.77
N MET A 173 -9.41 -9.48 -9.54
CA MET A 173 -10.36 -10.53 -9.17
C MET A 173 -9.86 -11.49 -8.08
N VAL A 174 -8.69 -11.26 -7.46
CA VAL A 174 -8.30 -12.05 -6.29
C VAL A 174 -9.21 -11.75 -5.11
N SER A 175 -9.56 -12.76 -4.34
CA SER A 175 -10.63 -12.73 -3.35
C SER A 175 -10.53 -11.58 -2.32
N TRP A 176 -9.33 -11.26 -1.88
CA TRP A 176 -9.13 -10.23 -0.85
C TRP A 176 -9.17 -8.79 -1.38
N TYR A 177 -9.05 -8.57 -2.70
CA TYR A 177 -9.23 -7.25 -3.32
C TYR A 177 -10.70 -6.88 -3.56
N GLY A 178 -11.61 -7.85 -3.52
CA GLY A 178 -13.04 -7.62 -3.76
C GLY A 178 -13.38 -7.20 -5.18
N GLY A 179 -12.55 -7.60 -6.16
CA GLY A 179 -12.79 -7.28 -7.57
C GLY A 179 -14.08 -7.90 -8.08
N PHE A 180 -14.35 -9.16 -7.73
CA PHE A 180 -15.59 -9.83 -8.14
C PHE A 180 -16.84 -9.20 -7.47
N ASP A 181 -16.78 -8.90 -6.17
CA ASP A 181 -17.88 -8.20 -5.48
C ASP A 181 -18.14 -6.82 -6.10
N SER A 182 -17.06 -6.13 -6.49
CA SER A 182 -17.15 -4.84 -7.20
C SER A 182 -17.77 -4.98 -8.58
N PHE A 183 -17.46 -6.06 -9.30
CA PHE A 183 -18.06 -6.39 -10.59
C PHE A 183 -19.56 -6.66 -10.46
N ILE A 184 -20.00 -7.48 -9.51
CA ILE A 184 -21.41 -7.77 -9.28
C ILE A 184 -22.20 -6.48 -9.02
N LEU A 185 -21.66 -5.59 -8.19
CA LEU A 185 -22.31 -4.30 -7.95
C LEU A 185 -22.34 -3.42 -9.22
N ALA A 186 -21.24 -3.34 -9.94
CA ALA A 186 -21.16 -2.54 -11.18
C ALA A 186 -22.13 -3.05 -12.25
N SER A 187 -22.25 -4.37 -12.44
CA SER A 187 -23.13 -5.00 -13.43
C SER A 187 -24.61 -4.79 -13.15
N SER A 188 -24.99 -4.45 -11.92
CA SER A 188 -26.36 -4.04 -11.60
C SER A 188 -26.72 -2.63 -12.08
N VAL A 189 -25.73 -1.85 -12.52
CA VAL A 189 -25.89 -0.44 -12.92
C VAL A 189 -25.64 -0.24 -14.41
N THR A 190 -24.65 -0.93 -14.99
CA THR A 190 -24.24 -0.74 -16.40
C THR A 190 -23.46 -1.96 -16.90
N ASP A 191 -23.49 -2.14 -18.24
CA ASP A 191 -22.63 -3.12 -18.92
C ASP A 191 -21.25 -2.53 -19.28
N GLU A 192 -21.07 -1.22 -19.13
CA GLU A 192 -19.81 -0.53 -19.41
C GLU A 192 -18.89 -0.56 -18.19
N ILE A 193 -18.22 -1.70 -18.00
CA ILE A 193 -17.37 -1.97 -16.83
C ILE A 193 -15.91 -2.16 -17.26
N TYR A 194 -15.00 -1.54 -16.53
CA TYR A 194 -13.55 -1.58 -16.75
C TYR A 194 -12.84 -2.15 -15.55
N SER A 195 -11.87 -3.02 -15.80
CA SER A 195 -11.01 -3.62 -14.77
C SER A 195 -9.54 -3.29 -15.03
N PRO A 196 -8.78 -2.84 -14.01
CA PRO A 196 -7.36 -2.62 -14.16
C PRO A 196 -6.62 -3.95 -14.25
N SER A 197 -5.55 -4.01 -15.05
CA SER A 197 -4.59 -5.11 -14.99
C SER A 197 -3.53 -4.80 -13.95
N MET A 198 -3.58 -5.51 -12.83
CA MET A 198 -2.55 -5.46 -11.79
C MET A 198 -1.50 -6.57 -11.96
N GLY A 199 -1.37 -7.11 -13.19
CA GLY A 199 -0.49 -8.26 -13.49
C GLY A 199 -0.98 -9.61 -12.93
N ARG A 200 -2.21 -9.66 -12.40
CA ARG A 200 -2.81 -10.84 -11.78
C ARG A 200 -4.21 -11.04 -12.33
N ARG A 201 -4.30 -11.69 -13.47
CA ARG A 201 -5.59 -12.09 -14.03
C ARG A 201 -5.96 -13.47 -13.54
N GLN A 202 -7.24 -13.69 -13.30
CA GLN A 202 -7.77 -15.00 -12.93
C GLN A 202 -8.34 -15.70 -14.18
N GLU A 203 -8.30 -17.02 -14.17
CA GLU A 203 -9.05 -17.82 -15.10
C GLU A 203 -10.54 -17.48 -14.99
N GLY A 204 -11.24 -17.36 -16.10
CA GLY A 204 -12.66 -16.96 -16.14
C GLY A 204 -12.92 -15.44 -16.16
N GLU A 205 -11.95 -14.57 -15.91
CA GLU A 205 -12.17 -13.12 -16.06
C GLU A 205 -12.68 -12.71 -17.45
N PRO A 206 -12.22 -13.30 -18.57
CA PRO A 206 -12.73 -12.97 -19.90
C PRO A 206 -14.22 -13.25 -20.10
N GLU A 207 -14.78 -14.22 -19.35
CA GLU A 207 -16.18 -14.62 -19.43
C GLU A 207 -17.14 -13.59 -18.80
N LEU A 208 -16.60 -12.68 -17.98
CA LEU A 208 -17.39 -11.65 -17.29
C LEU A 208 -17.83 -10.49 -18.21
N GLY A 209 -17.35 -10.43 -19.44
CA GLY A 209 -17.68 -9.33 -20.37
C GLY A 209 -17.10 -7.97 -19.97
N ILE A 210 -16.10 -7.93 -19.09
CA ILE A 210 -15.47 -6.71 -18.61
C ILE A 210 -14.40 -6.24 -19.61
N SER A 211 -14.33 -4.93 -19.82
CA SER A 211 -13.21 -4.30 -20.54
C SER A 211 -11.95 -4.34 -19.70
N GLN A 212 -11.08 -5.32 -19.98
CA GLN A 212 -9.83 -5.52 -19.27
C GLN A 212 -8.77 -4.57 -19.81
N LEU A 213 -8.33 -3.63 -18.98
CA LEU A 213 -7.27 -2.68 -19.31
C LEU A 213 -5.88 -3.35 -19.24
N PRO A 214 -4.91 -2.92 -20.05
CA PRO A 214 -3.53 -3.40 -19.94
C PRO A 214 -2.90 -2.92 -18.63
N TYR A 215 -1.75 -3.50 -18.28
CA TYR A 215 -0.92 -2.93 -17.21
C TYR A 215 -0.44 -1.53 -17.63
N MET A 216 -0.57 -0.58 -16.74
CA MET A 216 -0.23 0.82 -16.98
C MET A 216 0.66 1.35 -15.85
N GLN A 217 1.51 2.31 -16.18
CA GLN A 217 2.16 3.16 -15.18
C GLN A 217 1.11 4.01 -14.45
N TRP A 218 1.44 4.51 -13.28
CA TRP A 218 0.46 5.17 -12.42
C TRP A 218 -0.19 6.41 -13.05
N ASP A 219 0.56 7.22 -13.78
CA ASP A 219 0.07 8.40 -14.51
C ASP A 219 -0.92 8.02 -15.63
N GLN A 220 -0.61 6.98 -16.40
CA GLN A 220 -1.50 6.41 -17.40
C GLN A 220 -2.77 5.84 -16.76
N TRP A 221 -2.60 5.15 -15.62
CA TRP A 221 -3.71 4.63 -14.84
C TRP A 221 -4.67 5.73 -14.38
N ILE A 222 -4.16 6.83 -13.81
CA ILE A 222 -4.97 7.96 -13.37
C ILE A 222 -5.68 8.62 -14.56
N THR A 223 -4.99 8.72 -15.71
CA THR A 223 -5.61 9.22 -16.95
C THR A 223 -6.78 8.33 -17.41
N GLU A 224 -6.62 7.01 -17.38
CA GLU A 224 -7.72 6.09 -17.67
C GLU A 224 -8.86 6.18 -16.64
N LEU A 225 -8.52 6.25 -15.37
CA LEU A 225 -9.50 6.39 -14.29
C LEU A 225 -10.31 7.68 -14.44
N SER A 226 -9.69 8.79 -14.84
CA SER A 226 -10.35 10.08 -15.04
C SER A 226 -11.45 10.05 -16.11
N LYS A 227 -11.41 9.10 -17.04
CA LYS A 227 -12.44 8.90 -18.08
C LYS A 227 -13.70 8.21 -17.54
N ARG A 228 -13.66 7.66 -16.35
CA ARG A 228 -14.76 6.89 -15.76
C ARG A 228 -15.65 7.80 -14.94
N LYS A 229 -16.95 7.50 -14.95
CA LYS A 229 -17.96 8.24 -14.19
C LYS A 229 -17.96 7.87 -12.73
N ILE A 230 -17.70 6.60 -12.42
CA ILE A 230 -17.76 6.02 -11.08
C ILE A 230 -16.59 5.06 -10.87
N GLY A 231 -16.02 5.06 -9.66
CA GLY A 231 -15.14 4.01 -9.17
C GLY A 231 -15.85 3.17 -8.10
N ILE A 232 -15.82 1.85 -8.23
CA ILE A 232 -16.39 0.91 -7.23
C ILE A 232 -15.30 0.01 -6.68
N HIS A 233 -15.18 -0.07 -5.36
CA HIS A 233 -14.23 -0.94 -4.69
C HIS A 233 -14.83 -1.57 -3.44
N MET A 234 -15.24 -2.83 -3.55
CA MET A 234 -15.88 -3.61 -2.47
C MET A 234 -14.86 -4.41 -1.66
N MET A 235 -13.79 -3.75 -1.23
CA MET A 235 -12.78 -4.39 -0.39
C MET A 235 -13.29 -4.57 1.03
N ARG A 236 -13.17 -5.79 1.58
CA ARG A 236 -13.71 -6.13 2.91
C ARG A 236 -12.97 -5.47 4.07
N THR A 237 -11.74 -5.05 3.85
CA THR A 237 -10.94 -4.37 4.87
C THR A 237 -10.12 -3.26 4.25
N HIS A 238 -9.78 -2.25 5.06
CA HIS A 238 -8.81 -1.26 4.63
C HIS A 238 -7.42 -1.89 4.54
N ALA A 239 -6.79 -1.70 3.41
CA ALA A 239 -5.37 -1.94 3.20
C ALA A 239 -4.73 -0.65 2.68
N ALA A 240 -3.44 -0.68 2.44
CA ALA A 240 -2.68 0.46 1.89
C ALA A 240 -3.09 0.85 0.45
N GLY A 241 -4.28 0.47 0.00
CA GLY A 241 -4.78 0.77 -1.34
C GLY A 241 -5.19 2.24 -1.51
N THR A 242 -4.83 2.82 -2.63
CA THR A 242 -5.10 4.24 -2.94
C THR A 242 -6.27 4.43 -3.92
N PHE A 243 -6.98 3.36 -4.30
CA PHE A 243 -8.03 3.44 -5.32
C PHE A 243 -9.09 4.50 -5.00
N ALA A 244 -9.63 4.50 -3.78
CA ALA A 244 -10.64 5.48 -3.38
C ALA A 244 -10.10 6.91 -3.43
N MET A 245 -8.83 7.13 -3.05
CA MET A 245 -8.18 8.43 -3.13
C MET A 245 -7.89 8.84 -4.58
N ASN A 246 -7.59 7.89 -5.45
CA ASN A 246 -7.41 8.16 -6.88
C ASN A 246 -8.72 8.53 -7.57
N CYS A 247 -9.89 8.16 -6.99
CA CYS A 247 -11.21 8.51 -7.51
C CYS A 247 -11.70 9.89 -7.05
N SER A 248 -11.14 10.45 -5.99
CA SER A 248 -11.54 11.74 -5.41
C SER A 248 -10.83 12.92 -6.08
#